data_0fa2199ea1b29fc40de58cf61c6942a7
#
_entry.id   0fa2199ea1b29fc40de58cf61c6942a7
#
_cell.length_a   1.000
_cell.length_b   1.000
_cell.length_c   1.000
_cell.angle_alpha   90.00
_cell.angle_beta   90.00
_cell.angle_gamma   90.00
#
_symmetry.space_group_name_H-M   'P 1'
#
loop_
_entity.id
_entity.type
_entity.pdbx_description
1 polymer ?
#
loop_
_entity_poly.entity_id
_entity_poly.type
_entity_poly.pdbx_seq_one_letter_code
_entity_poly.pdbx_strand_id
1 'polypeptide(L)'
;MLVFNEGVPRAGKSYDAVKNHILPALKKGRRVFARLNGLRFDRIAKHLGIAESDVRSLLVLVDTKDVAKLFACTQDESGKWCIPDEFKDALVVIDEVHEFYVNERKPLAPAVENFWALLGQNGGDAVIMTQWINRLHSAVKARIEKKNTFQKMTAIGMKGRYRVTYFHTTSPGKFEKVGGQTLKYDPAIFPLYDGYAPGAENTEVYEEGGKNVWAAMAVRAAIFIVVGGVGIYF
;
A
#
# COMPACT_ATOMS: atom_id res chain seq x y z
N MET A 1 8.09 11.71 3.19
CA MET A 1 7.74 11.19 1.83
C MET A 1 6.33 10.61 1.83
N LEU A 2 5.49 10.92 0.82
CA LEU A 2 4.16 10.34 0.67
C LEU A 2 4.14 9.32 -0.47
N VAL A 3 3.87 8.05 -0.14
CA VAL A 3 3.75 6.92 -1.07
C VAL A 3 2.29 6.57 -1.26
N PHE A 4 1.87 6.37 -2.49
CA PHE A 4 0.52 5.95 -2.85
C PHE A 4 0.51 4.56 -3.46
N ASN A 5 -0.19 3.63 -2.81
CA ASN A 5 -0.35 2.26 -3.30
C ASN A 5 -1.73 2.06 -3.92
N GLU A 6 -1.77 1.81 -5.23
CA GLU A 6 -2.97 1.61 -6.04
C GLU A 6 -3.13 0.15 -6.47
N GLY A 7 -4.35 -0.34 -6.50
CA GLY A 7 -4.65 -1.67 -7.04
C GLY A 7 -5.99 -2.20 -6.57
N VAL A 8 -6.53 -3.16 -7.31
CA VAL A 8 -7.78 -3.84 -6.96
C VAL A 8 -7.70 -4.52 -5.59
N PRO A 9 -8.82 -4.89 -4.98
CA PRO A 9 -8.81 -5.66 -3.75
C PRO A 9 -7.91 -6.89 -3.85
N ARG A 10 -7.19 -7.20 -2.76
CA ARG A 10 -6.29 -8.36 -2.66
C ARG A 10 -5.09 -8.35 -3.64
N ALA A 11 -4.77 -7.22 -4.26
CA ALA A 11 -3.62 -7.09 -5.16
C ALA A 11 -2.26 -7.02 -4.44
N GLY A 12 -2.24 -6.84 -3.11
CA GLY A 12 -1.01 -6.78 -2.31
C GLY A 12 -0.70 -5.40 -1.71
N LYS A 13 -1.59 -4.41 -1.79
CA LYS A 13 -1.38 -3.06 -1.20
C LYS A 13 -1.10 -3.12 0.30
N SER A 14 -2.01 -3.73 1.07
CA SER A 14 -1.89 -3.85 2.54
C SER A 14 -0.71 -4.75 2.92
N TYR A 15 -0.44 -5.82 2.15
CA TYR A 15 0.74 -6.66 2.32
C TYR A 15 2.03 -5.85 2.21
N ASP A 16 2.15 -5.01 1.19
CA ASP A 16 3.31 -4.14 0.97
C ASP A 16 3.46 -3.12 2.12
N ALA A 17 2.36 -2.50 2.53
CA ALA A 17 2.35 -1.55 3.64
C ALA A 17 2.86 -2.19 4.94
N VAL A 18 2.43 -3.42 5.25
CA VAL A 18 2.91 -4.15 6.43
C VAL A 18 4.39 -4.52 6.27
N LYS A 19 4.74 -5.24 5.20
CA LYS A 19 6.07 -5.80 5.00
C LYS A 19 7.16 -4.74 4.86
N ASN A 20 6.92 -3.75 3.99
CA ASN A 20 7.95 -2.83 3.53
C ASN A 20 7.93 -1.47 4.26
N HIS A 21 6.88 -1.18 5.04
CA HIS A 21 6.76 0.11 5.72
C HIS A 21 6.54 -0.06 7.23
N ILE A 22 5.48 -0.75 7.69
CA ILE A 22 5.17 -0.87 9.12
C ILE A 22 6.25 -1.64 9.87
N LEU A 23 6.59 -2.86 9.44
CA LEU A 23 7.60 -3.68 10.12
C LEU A 23 8.97 -2.99 10.20
N PRO A 24 9.51 -2.40 9.11
CA PRO A 24 10.78 -1.68 9.18
C PRO A 24 10.71 -0.43 10.07
N ALA A 25 9.59 0.28 10.12
CA ALA A 25 9.41 1.45 10.98
C ALA A 25 9.43 1.06 12.46
N LEU A 26 8.66 0.03 12.84
CA LEU A 26 8.63 -0.50 14.21
C LEU A 26 10.01 -1.03 14.64
N LYS A 27 10.71 -1.76 13.76
CA LYS A 27 12.06 -2.25 14.02
C LYS A 27 13.07 -1.13 14.29
N LYS A 28 12.85 0.06 13.71
CA LYS A 28 13.67 1.26 13.94
C LYS A 28 13.20 2.09 15.13
N GLY A 29 12.20 1.64 15.90
CA GLY A 29 11.63 2.40 17.00
C GLY A 29 10.78 3.61 16.57
N ARG A 30 10.36 3.66 15.28
CA ARG A 30 9.52 4.74 14.77
C ARG A 30 8.07 4.54 15.18
N ARG A 31 7.40 5.63 15.57
CA ARG A 31 5.97 5.64 15.81
C ARG A 31 5.20 5.42 14.50
N VAL A 32 4.16 4.58 14.55
CA VAL A 32 3.33 4.24 13.40
C VAL A 32 1.87 4.50 13.74
N PHE A 33 1.19 5.34 12.98
CA PHE A 33 -0.25 5.55 13.05
C PHE A 33 -0.90 4.81 11.88
N ALA A 34 -1.66 3.76 12.17
CA ALA A 34 -2.19 2.89 11.14
C ALA A 34 -3.72 2.79 11.19
N ARG A 35 -4.38 3.20 10.12
CA ARG A 35 -5.75 2.80 9.79
C ARG A 35 -5.66 1.65 8.79
N LEU A 36 -5.41 0.46 9.30
CA LEU A 36 -5.34 -0.80 8.58
C LEU A 36 -6.00 -1.89 9.44
N ASN A 37 -6.87 -2.69 8.85
CA ASN A 37 -7.64 -3.68 9.59
C ASN A 37 -6.77 -4.84 10.09
N GLY A 38 -7.04 -5.23 11.36
CA GLY A 38 -6.58 -6.48 11.94
C GLY A 38 -5.09 -6.61 12.18
N LEU A 39 -4.36 -5.50 12.37
CA LEU A 39 -2.96 -5.56 12.81
C LEU A 39 -2.86 -6.23 14.18
N ARG A 40 -2.02 -7.27 14.29
CA ARG A 40 -1.89 -8.13 15.48
C ARG A 40 -0.58 -7.86 16.20
N PHE A 41 -0.66 -7.18 17.34
CA PHE A 41 0.51 -6.76 18.12
C PHE A 41 1.40 -7.93 18.55
N ASP A 42 0.79 -8.99 19.06
CA ASP A 42 1.47 -10.22 19.50
C ASP A 42 2.26 -10.89 18.37
N ARG A 43 1.65 -11.00 17.19
CA ARG A 43 2.27 -11.62 16.02
C ARG A 43 3.35 -10.76 15.42
N ILE A 44 3.15 -9.43 15.38
CA ILE A 44 4.15 -8.46 14.93
C ILE A 44 5.37 -8.51 15.86
N ALA A 45 5.15 -8.50 17.18
CA ALA A 45 6.20 -8.59 18.18
C ALA A 45 7.04 -9.86 18.00
N LYS A 46 6.36 -11.02 17.87
CA LYS A 46 7.01 -12.31 17.60
C LYS A 46 7.80 -12.29 16.29
N HIS A 47 7.23 -11.73 15.23
CA HIS A 47 7.89 -11.64 13.91
C HIS A 47 9.15 -10.77 13.94
N LEU A 48 9.12 -9.66 14.68
CA LEU A 48 10.23 -8.72 14.82
C LEU A 48 11.26 -9.15 15.89
N GLY A 49 10.91 -10.09 16.76
CA GLY A 49 11.74 -10.51 17.88
C GLY A 49 11.90 -9.43 18.96
N ILE A 50 10.85 -8.60 19.19
CA ILE A 50 10.81 -7.54 20.20
C ILE A 50 9.66 -7.78 21.19
N ALA A 51 9.64 -7.07 22.31
CA ALA A 51 8.55 -7.19 23.27
C ALA A 51 7.22 -6.65 22.70
N GLU A 52 6.10 -7.26 23.05
CA GLU A 52 4.78 -6.78 22.63
C GLU A 52 4.46 -5.40 23.19
N SER A 53 4.95 -5.08 24.39
CA SER A 53 4.87 -3.74 24.99
C SER A 53 5.49 -2.66 24.10
N ASP A 54 6.62 -2.97 23.45
CA ASP A 54 7.30 -2.03 22.55
C ASP A 54 6.48 -1.80 21.29
N VAL A 55 5.89 -2.86 20.72
CA VAL A 55 4.98 -2.72 19.58
C VAL A 55 3.77 -1.88 19.97
N ARG A 56 3.16 -2.11 21.15
CA ARG A 56 2.00 -1.35 21.63
C ARG A 56 2.31 0.13 21.89
N SER A 57 3.53 0.45 22.30
CA SER A 57 3.96 1.83 22.50
C SER A 57 4.20 2.60 21.20
N LEU A 58 4.59 1.90 20.13
CA LEU A 58 4.95 2.49 18.85
C LEU A 58 3.82 2.45 17.82
N LEU A 59 2.96 1.41 17.83
CA LEU A 59 1.89 1.21 16.86
C LEU A 59 0.55 1.67 17.41
N VAL A 60 0.04 2.77 16.88
CA VAL A 60 -1.27 3.34 17.20
C VAL A 60 -2.27 2.94 16.10
N LEU A 61 -3.29 2.17 16.48
CA LEU A 61 -4.39 1.86 15.57
C LEU A 61 -5.37 3.02 15.55
N VAL A 62 -5.68 3.53 14.36
CA VAL A 62 -6.56 4.68 14.16
C VAL A 62 -7.95 4.21 13.75
N ASP A 63 -8.94 4.57 14.54
CA ASP A 63 -10.34 4.30 14.21
C ASP A 63 -10.79 5.11 13.00
N THR A 64 -11.67 4.53 12.18
CA THR A 64 -12.23 5.16 10.97
C THR A 64 -12.80 6.55 11.24
N LYS A 65 -13.53 6.72 12.35
CA LYS A 65 -14.17 8.00 12.75
C LYS A 65 -13.18 9.10 13.14
N ASP A 66 -11.94 8.73 13.47
CA ASP A 66 -10.95 9.66 14.00
C ASP A 66 -9.94 10.12 12.95
N VAL A 67 -9.87 9.46 11.78
CA VAL A 67 -8.89 9.77 10.71
C VAL A 67 -8.87 11.25 10.35
N ALA A 68 -10.03 11.84 10.06
CA ALA A 68 -10.09 13.23 9.62
C ALA A 68 -9.76 14.25 10.72
N LYS A 69 -9.89 13.86 12.00
CA LYS A 69 -9.56 14.72 13.15
C LYS A 69 -8.11 14.57 13.57
N LEU A 70 -7.59 13.34 13.54
CA LEU A 70 -6.26 13.01 14.00
C LEU A 70 -5.20 13.55 13.05
N PHE A 71 -5.40 13.40 11.74
CA PHE A 71 -4.45 13.86 10.73
C PHE A 71 -4.74 15.31 10.31
N ALA A 72 -4.59 16.21 11.28
CA ALA A 72 -4.81 17.63 11.14
C ALA A 72 -3.75 18.43 11.91
N CYS A 73 -3.38 19.60 11.39
CA CYS A 73 -2.52 20.56 12.05
C CYS A 73 -3.28 21.35 13.12
N THR A 74 -2.55 21.87 14.07
CA THR A 74 -2.99 22.93 15.01
C THR A 74 -2.37 24.26 14.59
N GLN A 75 -2.89 25.38 15.11
CA GLN A 75 -2.25 26.68 14.95
C GLN A 75 -1.55 27.05 16.25
N ASP A 76 -0.35 27.63 16.13
CA ASP A 76 0.35 28.24 17.24
C ASP A 76 -0.23 29.64 17.58
N GLU A 77 0.33 30.29 18.59
CA GLU A 77 -0.10 31.63 19.02
C GLU A 77 0.00 32.71 17.93
N SER A 78 0.85 32.51 16.94
CA SER A 78 1.00 33.40 15.77
C SER A 78 0.02 33.10 14.63
N GLY A 79 -0.79 32.04 14.77
CA GLY A 79 -1.69 31.57 13.73
C GLY A 79 -1.02 30.68 12.66
N LYS A 80 0.25 30.31 12.86
CA LYS A 80 0.99 29.43 11.92
C LYS A 80 0.57 27.99 12.14
N TRP A 81 0.38 27.24 11.04
CA TRP A 81 0.07 25.82 11.07
C TRP A 81 1.27 24.99 11.52
N CYS A 82 1.07 24.16 12.52
CA CYS A 82 2.06 23.25 13.09
C CYS A 82 1.53 21.82 13.08
N ILE A 83 2.39 20.88 12.73
CA ILE A 83 2.06 19.47 12.86
C ILE A 83 2.15 19.09 14.35
N PRO A 84 1.21 18.30 14.92
CA PRO A 84 1.32 17.82 16.28
C PRO A 84 2.61 17.01 16.50
N ASP A 85 3.25 17.19 17.66
CA ASP A 85 4.57 16.60 17.96
C ASP A 85 4.61 15.07 17.81
N GLU A 86 3.49 14.41 18.02
CA GLU A 86 3.37 12.95 17.89
C GLU A 86 3.58 12.43 16.46
N PHE A 87 3.45 13.29 15.45
CA PHE A 87 3.67 12.94 14.03
C PHE A 87 5.07 13.28 13.53
N LYS A 88 5.91 13.93 14.33
CA LYS A 88 7.31 14.16 13.98
C LYS A 88 8.01 12.80 13.85
N ASP A 89 8.72 12.61 12.74
CA ASP A 89 9.41 11.35 12.41
C ASP A 89 8.50 10.10 12.37
N ALA A 90 7.18 10.25 12.42
CA ALA A 90 6.23 9.14 12.41
C ALA A 90 5.96 8.60 11.00
N LEU A 91 5.43 7.38 10.95
CA LEU A 91 4.85 6.78 9.75
C LEU A 91 3.33 6.78 9.88
N VAL A 92 2.65 7.34 8.89
CA VAL A 92 1.17 7.27 8.75
C VAL A 92 0.81 6.24 7.69
N VAL A 93 -0.10 5.31 8.00
CA VAL A 93 -0.59 4.30 7.06
C VAL A 93 -2.11 4.35 7.02
N ILE A 94 -2.70 4.61 5.84
CA ILE A 94 -4.16 4.68 5.69
C ILE A 94 -4.61 3.79 4.53
N ASP A 95 -5.36 2.75 4.84
CA ASP A 95 -6.05 1.94 3.83
C ASP A 95 -7.40 2.57 3.49
N GLU A 96 -7.85 2.40 2.23
CA GLU A 96 -9.05 2.99 1.65
C GLU A 96 -9.15 4.51 1.91
N VAL A 97 -8.03 5.21 1.71
CA VAL A 97 -7.87 6.64 2.00
C VAL A 97 -8.93 7.54 1.32
N HIS A 98 -9.56 7.06 0.25
CA HIS A 98 -10.63 7.75 -0.44
C HIS A 98 -11.94 7.85 0.37
N GLU A 99 -12.09 7.08 1.44
CA GLU A 99 -13.23 7.20 2.36
C GLU A 99 -13.16 8.50 3.18
N PHE A 100 -11.96 9.04 3.39
CA PHE A 100 -11.70 10.21 4.22
C PHE A 100 -11.43 11.47 3.41
N TYR A 101 -10.77 11.32 2.27
CA TYR A 101 -10.34 12.42 1.40
C TYR A 101 -10.88 12.18 -0.02
N VAL A 102 -12.21 12.30 -0.12
CA VAL A 102 -12.96 12.07 -1.38
C VAL A 102 -12.61 13.15 -2.41
N ASN A 103 -12.55 12.77 -3.68
CA ASN A 103 -12.38 13.71 -4.78
C ASN A 103 -13.69 14.49 -5.02
N GLU A 104 -13.91 15.49 -4.19
CA GLU A 104 -15.02 16.43 -4.29
C GLU A 104 -14.52 17.81 -4.73
N ARG A 105 -15.45 18.65 -5.20
CA ARG A 105 -15.14 20.06 -5.55
C ARG A 105 -14.94 20.95 -4.33
N LYS A 106 -15.24 20.47 -3.11
CA LYS A 106 -15.04 21.21 -1.86
C LYS A 106 -13.58 21.14 -1.45
N PRO A 107 -12.96 22.24 -1.01
CA PRO A 107 -11.62 22.21 -0.46
C PRO A 107 -11.59 21.37 0.83
N LEU A 108 -10.45 20.75 1.11
CA LEU A 108 -10.21 20.15 2.42
C LEU A 108 -10.17 21.24 3.50
N ALA A 109 -10.51 20.85 4.74
CA ALA A 109 -10.29 21.74 5.87
C ALA A 109 -8.82 22.18 5.93
N PRO A 110 -8.50 23.46 6.14
CA PRO A 110 -7.12 23.97 6.11
C PRO A 110 -6.18 23.20 7.03
N ALA A 111 -6.64 22.78 8.21
CA ALA A 111 -5.87 21.97 9.15
C ALA A 111 -5.41 20.62 8.53
N VAL A 112 -6.29 19.95 7.80
CA VAL A 112 -6.01 18.67 7.14
C VAL A 112 -5.10 18.87 5.93
N GLU A 113 -5.35 19.87 5.11
CA GLU A 113 -4.51 20.17 3.95
C GLU A 113 -3.08 20.50 4.35
N ASN A 114 -2.92 21.32 5.42
CA ASN A 114 -1.61 21.65 5.97
C ASN A 114 -0.91 20.45 6.59
N PHE A 115 -1.63 19.50 7.21
CA PHE A 115 -1.04 18.27 7.71
C PHE A 115 -0.30 17.51 6.61
N TRP A 116 -0.95 17.28 5.47
CA TRP A 116 -0.33 16.59 4.34
C TRP A 116 0.80 17.39 3.68
N ALA A 117 0.76 18.71 3.78
CA ALA A 117 1.82 19.57 3.27
C ALA A 117 3.07 19.58 4.18
N LEU A 118 2.88 19.52 5.49
CA LEU A 118 3.95 19.70 6.48
C LEU A 118 4.54 18.37 6.99
N LEU A 119 3.85 17.23 6.82
CA LEU A 119 4.28 15.93 7.34
C LEU A 119 5.71 15.60 6.94
N GLY A 120 6.03 15.68 5.64
CA GLY A 120 7.38 15.39 5.14
C GLY A 120 8.46 16.34 5.64
N GLN A 121 8.13 17.63 5.85
CA GLN A 121 9.06 18.63 6.39
C GLN A 121 9.40 18.37 7.87
N ASN A 122 8.54 17.64 8.58
CA ASN A 122 8.72 17.24 9.96
C ASN A 122 9.21 15.79 10.12
N GLY A 123 9.91 15.25 9.11
CA GLY A 123 10.49 13.90 9.15
C GLY A 123 9.48 12.77 8.99
N GLY A 124 8.19 13.08 8.92
CA GLY A 124 7.14 12.08 8.78
C GLY A 124 7.04 11.50 7.38
N ASP A 125 6.57 10.26 7.30
CA ASP A 125 6.26 9.58 6.04
C ASP A 125 4.81 9.11 6.04
N ALA A 126 4.23 8.93 4.85
CA ALA A 126 2.92 8.32 4.73
C ALA A 126 2.85 7.28 3.63
N VAL A 127 2.09 6.22 3.89
CA VAL A 127 1.66 5.22 2.89
C VAL A 127 0.15 5.23 2.86
N ILE A 128 -0.41 5.75 1.80
CA ILE A 128 -1.86 5.81 1.61
C ILE A 128 -2.28 4.88 0.48
N MET A 129 -3.44 4.23 0.63
CA MET A 129 -3.86 3.18 -0.28
C MET A 129 -5.32 3.34 -0.68
N THR A 130 -5.62 3.05 -1.96
CA THR A 130 -6.99 2.86 -2.45
C THR A 130 -6.97 2.10 -3.78
N GLN A 131 -8.14 1.80 -4.32
CA GLN A 131 -8.26 1.09 -5.59
C GLN A 131 -7.93 2.00 -6.79
N TRP A 132 -8.32 3.27 -6.75
CA TRP A 132 -8.21 4.21 -7.86
C TRP A 132 -7.80 5.60 -7.38
N ILE A 133 -6.70 6.12 -7.90
CA ILE A 133 -6.19 7.45 -7.54
C ILE A 133 -7.17 8.59 -7.85
N ASN A 134 -8.04 8.41 -8.84
CA ASN A 134 -9.00 9.44 -9.22
C ASN A 134 -10.11 9.65 -8.18
N ARG A 135 -10.26 8.74 -7.20
CA ARG A 135 -11.16 8.90 -6.06
C ARG A 135 -10.57 9.77 -4.95
N LEU A 136 -9.26 10.02 -4.99
CA LEU A 136 -8.55 10.78 -3.97
C LEU A 136 -8.62 12.27 -4.25
N HIS A 137 -8.85 13.06 -3.19
CA HIS A 137 -8.90 14.52 -3.24
C HIS A 137 -7.61 15.12 -3.83
N SER A 138 -7.76 16.15 -4.67
CA SER A 138 -6.67 16.75 -5.44
C SER A 138 -5.54 17.30 -4.56
N ALA A 139 -5.87 17.89 -3.41
CA ALA A 139 -4.88 18.44 -2.47
C ALA A 139 -3.96 17.35 -1.90
N VAL A 140 -4.48 16.16 -1.54
CA VAL A 140 -3.67 15.02 -1.08
C VAL A 140 -2.91 14.40 -2.24
N LYS A 141 -3.59 14.21 -3.39
CA LYS A 141 -2.97 13.68 -4.61
C LYS A 141 -1.77 14.49 -5.07
N ALA A 142 -1.81 15.81 -4.93
CA ALA A 142 -0.70 16.70 -5.30
C ALA A 142 0.56 16.52 -4.43
N ARG A 143 0.45 15.89 -3.26
CA ARG A 143 1.56 15.62 -2.32
C ARG A 143 2.19 14.24 -2.49
N ILE A 144 1.65 13.39 -3.37
CA ILE A 144 2.20 12.05 -3.63
C ILE A 144 3.53 12.21 -4.36
N GLU A 145 4.58 11.64 -3.76
CA GLU A 145 5.95 11.62 -4.32
C GLU A 145 6.22 10.35 -5.12
N LYS A 146 5.69 9.22 -4.64
CA LYS A 146 5.80 7.91 -5.31
C LYS A 146 4.45 7.24 -5.40
N LYS A 147 4.18 6.62 -6.54
CA LYS A 147 3.01 5.79 -6.76
C LYS A 147 3.44 4.38 -7.13
N ASN A 148 2.81 3.38 -6.51
CA ASN A 148 3.00 1.97 -6.84
C ASN A 148 1.65 1.40 -7.27
N THR A 149 1.63 0.62 -8.37
CA THR A 149 0.42 -0.13 -8.76
C THR A 149 0.65 -1.62 -8.56
N PHE A 150 -0.33 -2.28 -7.95
CA PHE A 150 -0.28 -3.68 -7.57
C PHE A 150 -1.24 -4.51 -8.41
N GLN A 151 -0.78 -5.67 -8.88
CA GLN A 151 -1.58 -6.63 -9.62
C GLN A 151 -1.33 -8.04 -9.09
N LYS A 152 -2.40 -8.76 -8.74
CA LYS A 152 -2.34 -10.19 -8.40
C LYS A 152 -2.09 -10.99 -9.68
N MET A 153 -1.10 -11.88 -9.68
CA MET A 153 -0.70 -12.63 -10.87
C MET A 153 -1.43 -13.99 -11.00
N THR A 154 -2.37 -14.28 -10.12
CA THR A 154 -3.14 -15.55 -10.13
C THR A 154 -3.92 -15.73 -11.42
N ALA A 155 -4.51 -14.67 -11.99
CA ALA A 155 -5.29 -14.72 -13.23
C ALA A 155 -4.48 -15.19 -14.45
N ILE A 156 -3.15 -15.06 -14.42
CA ILE A 156 -2.25 -15.55 -15.49
C ILE A 156 -1.51 -16.82 -15.07
N GLY A 157 -2.00 -17.52 -14.02
CA GLY A 157 -1.47 -18.80 -13.55
C GLY A 157 -0.23 -18.72 -12.67
N MET A 158 0.20 -17.53 -12.25
CA MET A 158 1.36 -17.34 -11.36
C MET A 158 0.88 -17.23 -9.91
N LYS A 159 0.45 -18.35 -9.32
CA LYS A 159 0.00 -18.42 -7.91
C LYS A 159 1.09 -17.93 -6.95
N GLY A 160 0.67 -17.26 -5.87
CA GLY A 160 1.58 -16.76 -4.83
C GLY A 160 2.50 -15.62 -5.27
N ARG A 161 2.21 -14.96 -6.41
CA ARG A 161 2.98 -13.82 -6.92
C ARG A 161 2.11 -12.62 -7.18
N TYR A 162 2.74 -11.45 -7.10
CA TYR A 162 2.14 -10.16 -7.47
C TYR A 162 3.14 -9.34 -8.27
N ARG A 163 2.62 -8.44 -9.10
CA ARG A 163 3.42 -7.48 -9.84
C ARG A 163 3.27 -6.11 -9.20
N VAL A 164 4.39 -5.43 -9.00
CA VAL A 164 4.44 -4.01 -8.64
C VAL A 164 5.00 -3.24 -9.81
N THR A 165 4.34 -2.13 -10.16
CA THR A 165 4.89 -1.14 -11.09
C THR A 165 5.13 0.15 -10.33
N TYR A 166 6.32 0.70 -10.45
CA TYR A 166 6.78 1.89 -9.74
C TYR A 166 6.68 3.12 -10.63
N PHE A 167 6.23 4.21 -10.03
CA PHE A 167 6.14 5.52 -10.66
C PHE A 167 6.73 6.58 -9.73
N HIS A 168 7.37 7.59 -10.29
CA HIS A 168 7.72 8.82 -9.59
C HIS A 168 6.82 9.97 -10.05
N THR A 169 6.71 10.99 -9.23
CA THR A 169 5.95 12.20 -9.55
C THR A 169 6.82 13.15 -10.37
N THR A 170 6.33 13.57 -11.54
CA THR A 170 6.99 14.57 -12.40
C THR A 170 6.42 15.98 -12.20
N SER A 171 5.15 16.04 -11.79
CA SER A 171 4.49 17.28 -11.36
C SER A 171 3.26 16.90 -10.51
N PRO A 172 2.65 17.82 -9.75
CA PRO A 172 1.53 17.53 -8.89
C PRO A 172 0.44 16.68 -9.57
N GLY A 173 0.25 15.45 -9.07
CA GLY A 173 -0.72 14.50 -9.60
C GLY A 173 -0.38 13.85 -10.95
N LYS A 174 0.80 14.06 -11.50
CA LYS A 174 1.30 13.38 -12.71
C LYS A 174 2.42 12.42 -12.36
N PHE A 175 2.36 11.22 -12.94
CA PHE A 175 3.25 10.12 -12.60
C PHE A 175 3.86 9.51 -13.83
N GLU A 176 5.17 9.27 -13.80
CA GLU A 176 5.92 8.60 -14.84
C GLU A 176 6.43 7.25 -14.34
N LYS A 177 6.31 6.23 -15.18
CA LYS A 177 6.75 4.87 -14.87
C LYS A 177 8.27 4.79 -14.82
N VAL A 178 8.80 4.30 -13.70
CA VAL A 178 10.23 4.07 -13.49
C VAL A 178 10.62 2.62 -13.78
N GLY A 179 9.73 1.68 -13.46
CA GLY A 179 10.01 0.25 -13.60
C GLY A 179 8.92 -0.62 -13.02
N GLY A 180 9.22 -1.88 -12.85
CA GLY A 180 8.32 -2.82 -12.18
C GLY A 180 8.97 -4.19 -12.04
N GLN A 181 8.45 -4.97 -11.11
CA GLN A 181 8.93 -6.32 -10.83
C GLN A 181 7.80 -7.25 -10.41
N THR A 182 8.02 -8.55 -10.62
CA THR A 182 7.12 -9.59 -10.14
C THR A 182 7.75 -10.23 -8.90
N LEU A 183 7.04 -10.16 -7.80
CA LEU A 183 7.50 -10.60 -6.49
C LEU A 183 6.69 -11.81 -6.01
N LYS A 184 7.29 -12.61 -5.13
CA LYS A 184 6.62 -13.68 -4.41
C LYS A 184 6.13 -13.17 -3.07
N TYR A 185 4.91 -13.57 -2.68
CA TYR A 185 4.44 -13.33 -1.33
C TYR A 185 5.26 -14.14 -0.31
N ASP A 186 5.55 -13.51 0.81
CA ASP A 186 6.09 -14.17 1.99
C ASP A 186 4.93 -14.59 2.90
N PRO A 187 4.70 -15.89 3.10
CA PRO A 187 3.58 -16.37 3.92
C PRO A 187 3.65 -15.89 5.38
N ALA A 188 4.84 -15.56 5.89
CA ALA A 188 5.01 -15.10 7.27
C ALA A 188 4.36 -13.73 7.55
N ILE A 189 4.05 -12.96 6.50
CA ILE A 189 3.44 -11.64 6.64
C ILE A 189 1.92 -11.70 6.79
N PHE A 190 1.25 -12.66 6.15
CA PHE A 190 -0.21 -12.74 6.17
C PHE A 190 -0.83 -12.86 7.57
N PRO A 191 -0.24 -13.62 8.53
CA PRO A 191 -0.79 -13.70 9.87
C PRO A 191 -0.72 -12.42 10.69
N LEU A 192 0.01 -11.39 10.24
CA LEU A 192 0.27 -10.17 10.99
C LEU A 192 -0.88 -9.16 10.93
N TYR A 193 -1.82 -9.33 9.98
CA TYR A 193 -2.96 -8.46 9.76
C TYR A 193 -4.14 -9.22 9.13
N ASP A 194 -5.33 -8.65 9.17
CA ASP A 194 -6.50 -9.25 8.54
C ASP A 194 -6.64 -8.73 7.09
N GLY A 195 -6.36 -9.60 6.13
CA GLY A 195 -6.52 -9.30 4.70
C GLY A 195 -7.98 -9.35 4.21
N TYR A 196 -8.91 -9.76 5.08
CA TYR A 196 -10.33 -9.95 4.80
C TYR A 196 -11.19 -9.16 5.78
N ALA A 197 -12.42 -8.84 5.38
CA ALA A 197 -13.41 -8.31 6.30
C ALA A 197 -13.66 -9.33 7.44
N PRO A 198 -13.94 -8.88 8.68
CA PRO A 198 -14.25 -9.77 9.78
C PRO A 198 -15.34 -10.80 9.40
N GLY A 199 -15.05 -12.08 9.58
CA GLY A 199 -15.98 -13.18 9.25
C GLY A 199 -16.00 -13.62 7.77
N ALA A 200 -15.19 -13.03 6.90
CA ALA A 200 -15.04 -13.49 5.52
C ALA A 200 -13.95 -14.56 5.41
N GLU A 201 -14.29 -15.73 4.88
CA GLU A 201 -13.34 -16.76 4.53
C GLU A 201 -12.75 -16.54 3.13
N ASN A 202 -11.53 -17.07 2.91
CA ASN A 202 -10.88 -17.00 1.61
C ASN A 202 -11.50 -18.03 0.65
N THR A 203 -12.65 -17.73 0.07
CA THR A 203 -13.15 -18.47 -1.08
C THR A 203 -12.42 -17.99 -2.33
N GLU A 204 -11.26 -18.57 -2.65
CA GLU A 204 -10.62 -18.32 -3.95
C GLU A 204 -11.42 -19.04 -5.05
N VAL A 205 -12.47 -18.40 -5.54
CA VAL A 205 -13.31 -18.86 -6.67
C VAL A 205 -12.49 -19.06 -7.96
N TYR A 206 -11.25 -18.61 -7.99
CA TYR A 206 -10.36 -18.65 -9.16
C TYR A 206 -9.42 -19.86 -9.21
N GLU A 207 -9.60 -20.88 -8.36
CA GLU A 207 -8.73 -22.05 -8.42
C GLU A 207 -8.88 -22.88 -9.69
N GLU A 208 -10.04 -22.86 -10.31
CA GLU A 208 -10.38 -23.75 -11.44
C GLU A 208 -10.10 -23.18 -12.85
N GLY A 209 -9.85 -21.89 -13.01
CA GLY A 209 -9.78 -21.23 -14.32
C GLY A 209 -8.41 -20.73 -14.78
N GLY A 210 -7.41 -20.69 -13.91
CA GLY A 210 -6.11 -20.13 -14.21
C GLY A 210 -5.21 -21.06 -15.04
N LYS A 211 -5.50 -21.22 -16.33
CA LYS A 211 -4.53 -21.86 -17.24
C LYS A 211 -3.26 -21.02 -17.20
N ASN A 212 -2.13 -21.64 -16.91
CA ASN A 212 -0.83 -20.98 -16.96
C ASN A 212 -0.57 -20.55 -18.40
N VAL A 213 -0.84 -19.26 -18.69
CA VAL A 213 -0.70 -18.68 -20.04
C VAL A 213 0.71 -18.88 -20.57
N TRP A 214 1.71 -18.84 -19.69
CA TRP A 214 3.12 -19.06 -20.05
C TRP A 214 3.39 -20.51 -20.43
N ALA A 215 2.79 -21.48 -19.72
CA ALA A 215 2.90 -22.89 -20.11
C ALA A 215 2.22 -23.15 -21.45
N ALA A 216 1.04 -22.56 -21.69
CA ALA A 216 0.36 -22.64 -22.97
C ALA A 216 1.16 -21.99 -24.12
N MET A 217 1.83 -20.86 -23.85
CA MET A 217 2.73 -20.21 -24.84
C MET A 217 3.99 -21.04 -25.08
N ALA A 218 4.59 -21.62 -24.05
CA ALA A 218 5.76 -22.50 -24.20
C ALA A 218 5.43 -23.75 -25.02
N VAL A 219 4.26 -24.38 -24.79
CA VAL A 219 3.78 -25.50 -25.59
C VAL A 219 3.56 -25.10 -27.05
N ARG A 220 2.95 -23.93 -27.29
CA ARG A 220 2.78 -23.43 -28.68
C ARG A 220 4.12 -23.14 -29.37
N ALA A 221 5.06 -22.51 -28.65
CA ALA A 221 6.40 -22.26 -29.17
C ALA A 221 7.14 -23.56 -29.49
N ALA A 222 7.04 -24.59 -28.66
CA ALA A 222 7.62 -25.91 -28.88
C ALA A 222 7.01 -26.57 -30.15
N ILE A 223 5.68 -26.49 -30.33
CA ILE A 223 4.99 -27.01 -31.52
C ILE A 223 5.49 -26.27 -32.78
N PHE A 224 5.66 -24.95 -32.74
CA PHE A 224 6.19 -24.19 -33.88
C PHE A 224 7.61 -24.58 -34.25
N ILE A 225 8.47 -24.85 -33.27
CA ILE A 225 9.85 -25.29 -33.50
C ILE A 225 9.88 -26.70 -34.15
N VAL A 226 9.03 -27.61 -33.65
CA VAL A 226 8.96 -28.98 -34.18
C VAL A 226 8.40 -28.97 -35.62
N VAL A 227 7.32 -28.25 -35.88
CA VAL A 227 6.69 -28.18 -37.23
C VAL A 227 7.57 -27.40 -38.22
N GLY A 228 8.19 -26.30 -37.78
CA GLY A 228 9.12 -25.53 -38.61
C GLY A 228 10.42 -26.27 -38.93
N GLY A 229 10.91 -27.09 -37.97
CA GLY A 229 12.12 -27.92 -38.17
C GLY A 229 11.90 -29.07 -39.13
N VAL A 230 10.71 -29.63 -39.24
CA VAL A 230 10.38 -30.70 -40.19
C VAL A 230 10.24 -30.14 -41.63
N GLY A 231 9.81 -28.87 -41.79
CA GLY A 231 9.65 -28.23 -43.12
C GLY A 231 10.96 -27.81 -43.78
N ILE A 232 12.12 -27.91 -43.12
CA ILE A 232 13.44 -27.58 -43.70
C ILE A 232 14.18 -28.83 -44.19
N TYR A 233 13.65 -30.04 -43.93
CA TYR A 233 14.24 -31.32 -44.34
C TYR A 233 13.53 -32.00 -45.51
N PHE A 234 12.66 -31.29 -46.23
CA PHE A 234 12.08 -31.79 -47.51
C PHE A 234 12.36 -30.83 -48.67
#